data_913a1ddeddf7e83eaaf6ac03d167b4f8
#
_entry.id   913a1ddeddf7e83eaaf6ac03d167b4f8
#
_cell.length_a   1.000
_cell.length_b   1.000
_cell.length_c   1.000
_cell.angle_alpha   90.00
_cell.angle_beta   90.00
_cell.angle_gamma   90.00
#
_symmetry.space_group_name_H-M   'P 1'
#
loop_
_entity.id
_entity.type
_entity.pdbx_description
1 polymer ?
#
loop_
_entity_poly.entity_id
_entity_poly.type
_entity_poly.pdbx_seq_one_letter_code
_entity_poly.pdbx_strand_id
1 'polypeptide(L)'
;MLAQEYLRRILKARVYDVAQETPLDYAVHLSEKLDNKVLLKREDLQPVFSFKLRGAYNRMVHLTAEEKARGVITASAGNHAQGVALAASRLKCRAVICMPITAPSVKVEAVKRFGGKYVEVVQEGRSFTESADCAARLQRERNLVFVHPFNDPDVIAGQGTIAMEILHQYQPSDGDQIDAVFCAIGGGGL
;
A
#
# COMPACT_ATOMS: atom_id res chain seq x y z
N MET A 1 14.78 10.86 10.20
CA MET A 1 14.33 11.66 9.04
C MET A 1 13.44 12.79 9.54
N LEU A 2 13.66 14.03 9.12
CA LEU A 2 12.88 15.18 9.59
C LEU A 2 11.49 15.20 8.92
N ALA A 3 10.48 15.70 9.62
CA ALA A 3 9.11 15.83 9.10
C ALA A 3 9.04 16.55 7.74
N GLN A 4 9.85 17.59 7.56
CA GLN A 4 9.98 18.32 6.30
C GLN A 4 10.45 17.45 5.11
N GLU A 5 11.29 16.46 5.36
CA GLU A 5 11.76 15.55 4.31
C GLU A 5 10.63 14.61 3.87
N TYR A 6 9.84 14.09 4.81
CA TYR A 6 8.65 13.29 4.47
C TYR A 6 7.61 14.13 3.71
N LEU A 7 7.36 15.36 4.14
CA LEU A 7 6.46 16.24 3.40
C LEU A 7 6.90 16.43 1.94
N ARG A 8 8.20 16.67 1.71
CA ARG A 8 8.74 16.80 0.34
C ARG A 8 8.57 15.50 -0.47
N ARG A 9 8.77 14.34 0.15
CA ARG A 9 8.57 13.03 -0.50
C ARG A 9 7.09 12.80 -0.83
N ILE A 10 6.18 13.14 0.07
CA ILE A 10 4.74 13.04 -0.14
C ILE A 10 4.29 13.91 -1.32
N LEU A 11 4.73 15.17 -1.36
CA LEU A 11 4.42 16.11 -2.45
C LEU A 11 4.96 15.65 -3.82
N LYS A 12 6.00 14.81 -3.84
CA LYS A 12 6.59 14.25 -5.07
C LYS A 12 6.14 12.81 -5.35
N ALA A 13 5.32 12.24 -4.46
CA ALA A 13 4.91 10.84 -4.60
C ALA A 13 4.08 10.62 -5.86
N ARG A 14 4.43 9.56 -6.56
CA ARG A 14 3.74 9.14 -7.79
C ARG A 14 2.78 8.00 -7.45
N VAL A 15 1.56 8.33 -7.08
CA VAL A 15 0.54 7.34 -6.72
C VAL A 15 -0.63 7.32 -7.71
N TYR A 16 -0.94 8.45 -8.32
CA TYR A 16 -2.13 8.61 -9.16
C TYR A 16 -2.04 7.95 -10.53
N ASP A 17 -0.93 7.32 -10.86
CA ASP A 17 -0.82 6.41 -12.00
C ASP A 17 -1.66 5.13 -11.78
N VAL A 18 -1.98 4.79 -10.53
CA VAL A 18 -2.73 3.58 -10.13
C VAL A 18 -3.79 3.83 -9.07
N ALA A 19 -3.61 4.82 -8.21
CA ALA A 19 -4.56 5.18 -7.17
C ALA A 19 -5.57 6.20 -7.67
N GLN A 20 -6.75 6.17 -7.07
CA GLN A 20 -7.77 7.20 -7.23
C GLN A 20 -7.75 8.11 -6.01
N GLU A 21 -8.07 9.37 -6.20
CA GLU A 21 -8.45 10.24 -5.09
C GLU A 21 -9.81 9.77 -4.57
N THR A 22 -9.80 9.11 -3.41
CA THR A 22 -11.00 8.55 -2.83
C THR A 22 -11.82 9.62 -2.11
N PRO A 23 -13.14 9.49 -2.02
CA PRO A 23 -13.95 10.47 -1.31
C PRO A 23 -13.67 10.49 0.19
N LEU A 24 -13.96 11.63 0.79
CA LEU A 24 -14.05 11.84 2.24
C LEU A 24 -15.53 11.93 2.60
N ASP A 25 -16.14 10.78 2.91
CA ASP A 25 -17.59 10.64 3.08
C ASP A 25 -18.03 10.96 4.52
N TYR A 26 -19.14 11.69 4.64
CA TYR A 26 -19.80 11.88 5.93
C TYR A 26 -20.55 10.60 6.34
N ALA A 27 -20.18 10.06 7.50
CA ALA A 27 -20.75 8.82 8.03
C ALA A 27 -22.00 9.12 8.90
N VAL A 28 -23.17 9.30 8.28
CA VAL A 28 -24.41 9.76 8.92
C VAL A 28 -24.72 8.96 10.20
N HIS A 29 -24.93 7.66 10.08
CA HIS A 29 -25.31 6.82 11.23
C HIS A 29 -24.26 6.77 12.35
N LEU A 30 -22.98 6.81 11.99
CA LEU A 30 -21.90 6.81 12.98
C LEU A 30 -21.84 8.17 13.69
N SER A 31 -22.06 9.24 12.94
CA SER A 31 -22.10 10.62 13.48
C SER A 31 -23.26 10.79 14.46
N GLU A 32 -24.46 10.34 14.10
CA GLU A 32 -25.62 10.35 14.97
C GLU A 32 -25.38 9.54 16.26
N LYS A 33 -24.85 8.32 16.13
CA LYS A 33 -24.57 7.44 17.27
C LYS A 33 -23.55 8.01 18.25
N LEU A 34 -22.57 8.76 17.76
CA LEU A 34 -21.46 9.32 18.54
C LEU A 34 -21.70 10.78 18.94
N ASP A 35 -22.80 11.36 18.51
CA ASP A 35 -23.06 12.81 18.66
C ASP A 35 -21.85 13.65 18.23
N ASN A 36 -21.29 13.32 17.04
CA ASN A 36 -20.09 13.94 16.52
C ASN A 36 -20.07 13.93 14.99
N LYS A 37 -19.25 14.76 14.35
CA LYS A 37 -19.07 14.77 12.91
C LYS A 37 -17.98 13.77 12.51
N VAL A 38 -18.39 12.62 11.99
CA VAL A 38 -17.47 11.57 11.58
C VAL A 38 -17.34 11.51 10.08
N LEU A 39 -16.10 11.60 9.58
CA LEU A 39 -15.76 11.48 8.17
C LEU A 39 -14.94 10.21 7.92
N LEU A 40 -15.21 9.53 6.82
CA LEU A 40 -14.51 8.32 6.40
C LEU A 40 -13.73 8.58 5.11
N LYS A 41 -12.41 8.45 5.17
CA LYS A 41 -11.57 8.41 3.98
C LYS A 41 -11.64 7.02 3.35
N ARG A 42 -12.27 6.93 2.19
CA ARG A 42 -12.75 5.67 1.60
C ARG A 42 -11.67 4.92 0.80
N GLU A 43 -10.57 4.57 1.45
CA GLU A 43 -9.51 3.78 0.80
C GLU A 43 -9.91 2.33 0.44
N ASP A 44 -11.04 1.86 0.93
CA ASP A 44 -11.70 0.64 0.47
C ASP A 44 -12.19 0.69 -0.98
N LEU A 45 -12.39 1.89 -1.54
CA LEU A 45 -12.79 2.10 -2.93
C LEU A 45 -11.62 2.07 -3.93
N GLN A 46 -10.40 1.92 -3.46
CA GLN A 46 -9.24 1.75 -4.34
C GLN A 46 -9.35 0.46 -5.18
N PRO A 47 -8.71 0.38 -6.36
CA PRO A 47 -8.75 -0.80 -7.24
C PRO A 47 -8.38 -2.13 -6.56
N VAL A 48 -7.55 -2.09 -5.52
CA VAL A 48 -7.16 -3.26 -4.71
C VAL A 48 -7.83 -3.28 -3.34
N PHE A 49 -8.89 -2.49 -3.16
CA PHE A 49 -9.69 -2.39 -1.94
C PHE A 49 -8.90 -1.96 -0.70
N SER A 50 -7.83 -1.21 -0.87
CA SER A 50 -7.02 -0.68 0.23
C SER A 50 -6.01 0.36 -0.25
N PHE A 51 -5.51 1.17 0.69
CA PHE A 51 -4.49 2.19 0.46
C PHE A 51 -3.11 1.63 0.04
N LYS A 52 -2.85 0.35 0.24
CA LYS A 52 -1.51 -0.26 0.08
C LYS A 52 -0.92 -0.12 -1.33
N LEU A 53 -1.75 0.03 -2.36
CA LEU A 53 -1.26 0.27 -3.71
C LEU A 53 -0.45 1.55 -3.82
N ARG A 54 -0.77 2.60 -3.05
CA ARG A 54 -0.11 3.92 -3.08
C ARG A 54 1.39 3.78 -2.78
N GLY A 55 1.71 3.22 -1.61
CA GLY A 55 3.09 3.03 -1.18
C GLY A 55 3.84 2.00 -2.03
N ALA A 56 3.21 0.88 -2.37
CA ALA A 56 3.81 -0.14 -3.22
C ALA A 56 4.21 0.43 -4.59
N TYR A 57 3.30 1.15 -5.23
CA TYR A 57 3.57 1.77 -6.51
C TYR A 57 4.63 2.87 -6.40
N ASN A 58 4.50 3.77 -5.42
CA ASN A 58 5.46 4.86 -5.21
C ASN A 58 6.88 4.34 -5.01
N ARG A 59 7.07 3.25 -4.26
CA ARG A 59 8.38 2.60 -4.11
C ARG A 59 8.87 2.02 -5.44
N MET A 60 8.02 1.30 -6.14
CA MET A 60 8.43 0.59 -7.35
C MET A 60 8.68 1.50 -8.55
N VAL A 61 7.97 2.62 -8.65
CA VAL A 61 8.20 3.58 -9.75
C VAL A 61 9.56 4.27 -9.67
N HIS A 62 10.09 4.44 -8.44
CA HIS A 62 11.41 5.04 -8.19
C HIS A 62 12.58 4.06 -8.31
N LEU A 63 12.34 2.78 -8.57
CA LEU A 63 13.41 1.82 -8.86
C LEU A 63 14.17 2.21 -10.12
N THR A 64 15.48 2.01 -10.10
CA THR A 64 16.32 2.18 -11.29
C THR A 64 15.96 1.18 -12.40
N ALA A 65 16.42 1.41 -13.61
CA ALA A 65 16.20 0.46 -14.70
C ALA A 65 16.79 -0.93 -14.40
N GLU A 66 17.96 -0.97 -13.76
CA GLU A 66 18.62 -2.21 -13.34
C GLU A 66 17.85 -2.95 -12.24
N GLU A 67 17.34 -2.21 -11.24
CA GLU A 67 16.50 -2.77 -10.18
C GLU A 67 15.20 -3.36 -10.73
N LYS A 68 14.54 -2.64 -11.65
CA LYS A 68 13.34 -3.14 -12.35
C LYS A 68 13.62 -4.39 -13.20
N ALA A 69 14.78 -4.44 -13.85
CA ALA A 69 15.18 -5.60 -14.64
C ALA A 69 15.41 -6.84 -13.77
N ARG A 70 15.99 -6.68 -12.57
CA ARG A 70 16.12 -7.76 -11.58
C ARG A 70 14.75 -8.25 -11.09
N GLY A 71 13.82 -7.34 -10.91
CA GLY A 71 12.50 -7.59 -10.34
C GLY A 71 12.45 -7.36 -8.84
N VAL A 72 11.26 -7.46 -8.29
CA VAL A 72 10.99 -7.19 -6.87
C VAL A 72 10.48 -8.41 -6.14
N ILE A 73 10.54 -8.37 -4.80
CA ILE A 73 9.98 -9.42 -3.93
C ILE A 73 9.33 -8.80 -2.71
N THR A 74 8.30 -9.44 -2.21
CA THR A 74 7.68 -9.12 -0.92
C THR A 74 7.11 -10.36 -0.25
N ALA A 75 6.91 -10.30 1.07
CA ALA A 75 6.16 -11.29 1.83
C ALA A 75 4.86 -10.65 2.35
N SER A 76 3.71 -11.13 1.89
CA SER A 76 2.40 -10.67 2.36
C SER A 76 1.28 -11.55 1.82
N ALA A 77 0.34 -11.92 2.67
CA ALA A 77 -0.90 -12.60 2.27
C ALA A 77 -2.12 -11.66 2.18
N GLY A 78 -1.89 -10.35 2.21
CA GLY A 78 -2.97 -9.36 2.29
C GLY A 78 -2.85 -8.23 1.29
N ASN A 79 -3.27 -7.04 1.73
CA ASN A 79 -3.41 -5.86 0.89
C ASN A 79 -2.09 -5.39 0.25
N HIS A 80 -0.95 -5.58 0.95
CA HIS A 80 0.34 -5.20 0.38
C HIS A 80 0.72 -6.09 -0.83
N ALA A 81 0.45 -7.39 -0.75
CA ALA A 81 0.65 -8.31 -1.87
C ALA A 81 -0.12 -7.88 -3.11
N GLN A 82 -1.39 -7.48 -2.94
CA GLN A 82 -2.23 -6.98 -4.03
C GLN A 82 -1.72 -5.64 -4.60
N GLY A 83 -1.26 -4.73 -3.71
CA GLY A 83 -0.66 -3.46 -4.13
C GLY A 83 0.62 -3.65 -4.94
N VAL A 84 1.52 -4.54 -4.51
CA VAL A 84 2.74 -4.89 -5.26
C VAL A 84 2.40 -5.57 -6.59
N ALA A 85 1.41 -6.47 -6.59
CA ALA A 85 0.96 -7.15 -7.81
C ALA A 85 0.45 -6.16 -8.86
N LEU A 86 -0.43 -5.23 -8.47
CA LEU A 86 -0.92 -4.19 -9.36
C LEU A 86 0.22 -3.30 -9.89
N ALA A 87 1.12 -2.87 -8.99
CA ALA A 87 2.28 -2.06 -9.36
C ALA A 87 3.20 -2.79 -10.35
N ALA A 88 3.45 -4.09 -10.14
CA ALA A 88 4.25 -4.93 -11.01
C ALA A 88 3.66 -5.01 -12.43
N SER A 89 2.35 -5.24 -12.52
CA SER A 89 1.64 -5.25 -13.80
C SER A 89 1.71 -3.91 -14.52
N ARG A 90 1.48 -2.81 -13.79
CA ARG A 90 1.48 -1.46 -14.36
C ARG A 90 2.85 -1.03 -14.87
N LEU A 91 3.90 -1.35 -14.10
CA LEU A 91 5.29 -1.02 -14.42
C LEU A 91 5.97 -2.06 -15.33
N LYS A 92 5.28 -3.15 -15.67
CA LYS A 92 5.85 -4.29 -16.41
C LYS A 92 7.13 -4.83 -15.75
N CYS A 93 7.15 -4.84 -14.43
CA CYS A 93 8.26 -5.30 -13.60
C CYS A 93 7.91 -6.66 -12.99
N ARG A 94 8.82 -7.62 -13.04
CA ARG A 94 8.60 -8.94 -12.43
C ARG A 94 8.55 -8.82 -10.90
N ALA A 95 7.57 -9.47 -10.28
CA ALA A 95 7.43 -9.51 -8.83
C ALA A 95 7.24 -10.96 -8.33
N VAL A 96 7.96 -11.30 -7.27
CA VAL A 96 7.77 -12.53 -6.51
C VAL A 96 7.02 -12.19 -5.23
N ILE A 97 5.93 -12.88 -4.94
CA ILE A 97 5.11 -12.63 -3.76
C ILE A 97 5.06 -13.92 -2.94
N CYS A 98 5.75 -13.90 -1.79
CA CYS A 98 5.76 -15.01 -0.86
C CYS A 98 4.54 -14.93 0.05
N MET A 99 3.78 -16.01 0.10
CA MET A 99 2.55 -16.14 0.90
C MET A 99 2.61 -17.44 1.69
N PRO A 100 2.04 -17.51 2.90
CA PRO A 100 1.95 -18.80 3.61
C PRO A 100 1.01 -19.74 2.87
N ILE A 101 1.25 -21.04 3.00
CA ILE A 101 0.37 -22.07 2.41
C ILE A 101 -1.06 -22.02 2.99
N THR A 102 -1.22 -21.40 4.16
CA THR A 102 -2.50 -21.18 4.82
C THR A 102 -3.26 -19.95 4.29
N ALA A 103 -2.68 -19.20 3.34
CA ALA A 103 -3.36 -18.05 2.75
C ALA A 103 -4.65 -18.47 2.04
N PRO A 104 -5.79 -17.78 2.30
CA PRO A 104 -7.03 -18.09 1.61
C PRO A 104 -6.88 -18.01 0.08
N SER A 105 -7.45 -18.98 -0.64
CA SER A 105 -7.36 -19.04 -2.11
C SER A 105 -7.83 -17.75 -2.78
N VAL A 106 -8.89 -17.12 -2.25
CA VAL A 106 -9.39 -15.84 -2.77
C VAL A 106 -8.33 -14.73 -2.77
N LYS A 107 -7.41 -14.72 -1.78
CA LYS A 107 -6.32 -13.74 -1.73
C LYS A 107 -5.20 -14.07 -2.71
N VAL A 108 -4.89 -15.35 -2.87
CA VAL A 108 -3.91 -15.83 -3.87
C VAL A 108 -4.39 -15.49 -5.27
N GLU A 109 -5.65 -15.79 -5.57
CA GLU A 109 -6.27 -15.47 -6.86
C GLU A 109 -6.36 -13.96 -7.14
N ALA A 110 -6.63 -13.14 -6.13
CA ALA A 110 -6.62 -11.70 -6.26
C ALA A 110 -5.22 -11.18 -6.66
N VAL A 111 -4.17 -11.67 -6.01
CA VAL A 111 -2.77 -11.33 -6.34
C VAL A 111 -2.43 -11.72 -7.78
N LYS A 112 -2.78 -12.93 -8.20
CA LYS A 112 -2.57 -13.40 -9.58
C LYS A 112 -3.35 -12.55 -10.59
N ARG A 113 -4.61 -12.21 -10.29
CA ARG A 113 -5.45 -11.39 -11.15
C ARG A 113 -4.89 -9.98 -11.33
N PHE A 114 -4.44 -9.30 -10.26
CA PHE A 114 -3.86 -7.95 -10.35
C PHE A 114 -2.50 -7.94 -11.04
N GLY A 115 -1.68 -8.96 -10.80
CA GLY A 115 -0.31 -9.02 -11.32
C GLY A 115 -0.20 -9.60 -12.73
N GLY A 116 -1.16 -10.43 -13.14
CA GLY A 116 -1.14 -11.14 -14.42
C GLY A 116 0.17 -11.89 -14.63
N LYS A 117 0.74 -11.79 -15.81
CA LYS A 117 2.00 -12.46 -16.19
C LYS A 117 3.26 -11.92 -15.47
N TYR A 118 3.14 -10.83 -14.75
CA TYR A 118 4.29 -10.19 -14.07
C TYR A 118 4.49 -10.69 -12.65
N VAL A 119 3.59 -11.52 -12.13
CA VAL A 119 3.64 -12.00 -10.73
C VAL A 119 3.84 -13.50 -10.66
N GLU A 120 4.83 -13.91 -9.89
CA GLU A 120 5.05 -15.26 -9.40
C GLU A 120 4.60 -15.33 -7.94
N VAL A 121 3.65 -16.20 -7.60
CA VAL A 121 3.24 -16.44 -6.21
C VAL A 121 3.96 -17.67 -5.73
N VAL A 122 4.75 -17.53 -4.64
CA VAL A 122 5.43 -18.63 -3.96
C VAL A 122 4.71 -18.87 -2.63
N GLN A 123 4.07 -20.03 -2.50
CA GLN A 123 3.42 -20.42 -1.25
C GLN A 123 4.38 -21.33 -0.46
N GLU A 124 4.97 -20.77 0.61
CA GLU A 124 5.91 -21.48 1.48
C GLU A 124 5.74 -21.03 2.93
N GLY A 125 5.87 -21.98 3.86
CA GLY A 125 5.66 -21.72 5.28
C GLY A 125 4.19 -21.69 5.69
N ARG A 126 3.93 -21.84 6.98
CA ARG A 126 2.58 -21.85 7.57
C ARG A 126 2.23 -20.52 8.26
N SER A 127 3.23 -19.67 8.52
CA SER A 127 3.12 -18.39 9.19
C SER A 127 3.64 -17.25 8.32
N PHE A 128 3.35 -16.02 8.71
CA PHE A 128 3.92 -14.83 8.09
C PHE A 128 5.45 -14.82 8.20
N THR A 129 5.99 -15.19 9.36
CA THR A 129 7.44 -15.23 9.61
C THR A 129 8.13 -16.19 8.64
N GLU A 130 7.63 -17.42 8.50
CA GLU A 130 8.20 -18.41 7.58
C GLU A 130 8.13 -17.92 6.12
N SER A 131 7.05 -17.27 5.72
CA SER A 131 6.95 -16.67 4.37
C SER A 131 7.90 -15.50 4.18
N ALA A 132 8.19 -14.73 5.25
CA ALA A 132 9.19 -13.67 5.22
C ALA A 132 10.61 -14.24 5.10
N ASP A 133 10.91 -15.36 5.77
CA ASP A 133 12.18 -16.08 5.64
C ASP A 133 12.38 -16.63 4.22
N CYS A 134 11.31 -17.18 3.62
CA CYS A 134 11.30 -17.58 2.22
C CYS A 134 11.61 -16.40 1.31
N ALA A 135 10.96 -15.25 1.53
CA ALA A 135 11.22 -14.05 0.74
C ALA A 135 12.66 -13.55 0.90
N ALA A 136 13.22 -13.56 2.11
CA ALA A 136 14.60 -13.18 2.38
C ALA A 136 15.61 -14.14 1.70
N ARG A 137 15.33 -15.43 1.66
CA ARG A 137 16.12 -16.41 0.92
C ARG A 137 16.09 -16.15 -0.58
N LEU A 138 14.90 -16.07 -1.17
CA LEU A 138 14.72 -15.84 -2.61
C LEU A 138 15.25 -14.47 -3.04
N GLN A 139 15.17 -13.47 -2.18
CA GLN A 139 15.77 -12.16 -2.43
C GLN A 139 17.26 -12.26 -2.70
N ARG A 140 17.99 -13.01 -1.86
CA ARG A 140 19.43 -13.22 -2.02
C ARG A 140 19.77 -14.08 -3.24
N GLU A 141 19.09 -15.21 -3.39
CA GLU A 141 19.33 -16.16 -4.48
C GLU A 141 19.09 -15.57 -5.86
N ARG A 142 18.06 -14.72 -6.00
CA ARG A 142 17.63 -14.16 -7.28
C ARG A 142 17.99 -12.67 -7.42
N ASN A 143 18.72 -12.08 -6.47
CA ASN A 143 19.11 -10.67 -6.42
C ASN A 143 17.93 -9.69 -6.62
N LEU A 144 16.78 -9.98 -5.99
CA LEU A 144 15.56 -9.19 -6.12
C LEU A 144 15.55 -7.98 -5.18
N VAL A 145 14.81 -6.93 -5.55
CA VAL A 145 14.62 -5.75 -4.68
C VAL A 145 13.44 -6.00 -3.75
N PHE A 146 13.66 -5.88 -2.45
CA PHE A 146 12.59 -6.06 -1.47
C PHE A 146 11.68 -4.81 -1.40
N VAL A 147 10.38 -5.02 -1.51
CA VAL A 147 9.36 -3.98 -1.32
C VAL A 147 8.73 -4.16 0.04
N HIS A 148 9.16 -3.34 1.00
CA HIS A 148 8.73 -3.46 2.39
C HIS A 148 7.28 -3.00 2.57
N PRO A 149 6.44 -3.70 3.37
CA PRO A 149 5.02 -3.37 3.52
C PRO A 149 4.72 -2.07 4.30
N PHE A 150 5.70 -1.50 5.02
CA PHE A 150 5.53 -0.31 5.86
C PHE A 150 6.82 0.44 6.21
N ASN A 151 7.98 -0.21 6.37
CA ASN A 151 9.21 0.44 6.82
C ASN A 151 10.13 0.77 5.62
N ASP A 152 9.65 1.60 4.74
CA ASP A 152 10.39 2.12 3.58
C ASP A 152 9.94 3.57 3.34
N PRO A 153 10.87 4.54 3.23
CA PRO A 153 10.53 5.95 3.07
C PRO A 153 9.63 6.27 1.88
N ASP A 154 9.81 5.57 0.76
CA ASP A 154 8.98 5.78 -0.43
C ASP A 154 7.60 5.14 -0.27
N VAL A 155 7.50 4.00 0.44
CA VAL A 155 6.22 3.40 0.80
C VAL A 155 5.46 4.34 1.73
N ILE A 156 6.09 4.85 2.78
CA ILE A 156 5.49 5.80 3.73
C ILE A 156 5.02 7.07 3.00
N ALA A 157 5.87 7.63 2.13
CA ALA A 157 5.51 8.82 1.36
C ALA A 157 4.30 8.60 0.45
N GLY A 158 4.20 7.42 -0.17
CA GLY A 158 3.02 7.04 -0.95
C GLY A 158 1.74 7.01 -0.12
N GLN A 159 1.80 6.44 1.10
CA GLN A 159 0.65 6.44 2.02
C GLN A 159 0.28 7.85 2.49
N GLY A 160 1.28 8.71 2.70
CA GLY A 160 1.08 10.09 3.13
C GLY A 160 0.25 10.95 2.18
N THR A 161 0.09 10.55 0.91
CA THR A 161 -0.81 11.24 -0.04
C THR A 161 -2.27 11.24 0.42
N ILE A 162 -2.67 10.28 1.26
CA ILE A 162 -4.01 10.23 1.88
C ILE A 162 -4.26 11.47 2.72
N ALA A 163 -3.28 11.87 3.54
CA ALA A 163 -3.39 13.06 4.36
C ALA A 163 -3.53 14.33 3.51
N MET A 164 -2.80 14.42 2.38
CA MET A 164 -2.93 15.53 1.45
C MET A 164 -4.34 15.61 0.85
N GLU A 165 -4.90 14.46 0.45
CA GLU A 165 -6.28 14.40 -0.05
C GLU A 165 -7.29 14.84 1.01
N ILE A 166 -7.15 14.39 2.26
CA ILE A 166 -8.02 14.81 3.37
C ILE A 166 -7.96 16.31 3.55
N LEU A 167 -6.76 16.91 3.58
CA LEU A 167 -6.60 18.36 3.73
C LEU A 167 -7.19 19.16 2.57
N HIS A 168 -7.19 18.63 1.36
CA HIS A 168 -7.82 19.28 0.20
C HIS A 168 -9.34 19.12 0.17
N GLN A 169 -9.85 17.97 0.61
CA GLN A 169 -11.28 17.64 0.57
C GLN A 169 -12.04 18.18 1.76
N TYR A 170 -11.37 18.33 2.90
CA TYR A 170 -12.00 18.91 4.07
C TYR A 170 -12.12 20.43 3.90
N GLN A 171 -13.36 20.89 3.74
CA GLN A 171 -13.70 22.31 3.64
C GLN A 171 -14.40 22.72 4.95
N PRO A 172 -13.65 23.21 5.94
CA PRO A 172 -14.26 23.61 7.21
C PRO A 172 -15.17 24.82 7.01
N SER A 173 -16.33 24.80 7.68
CA SER A 173 -17.11 26.01 7.91
C SER A 173 -16.37 26.90 8.92
N ASP A 174 -16.73 28.19 9.01
CA ASP A 174 -16.10 29.07 9.99
C ASP A 174 -16.16 28.48 11.41
N GLY A 175 -14.99 28.30 12.01
CA GLY A 175 -14.83 27.71 13.33
C GLY A 175 -14.73 26.17 13.39
N ASP A 176 -14.94 25.47 12.29
CA ASP A 176 -14.78 24.02 12.20
C ASP A 176 -13.30 23.64 12.04
N GLN A 177 -12.87 22.57 12.71
CA GLN A 177 -11.53 22.02 12.57
C GLN A 177 -11.58 20.48 12.67
N ILE A 178 -10.53 19.83 12.24
CA ILE A 178 -10.35 18.40 12.48
C ILE A 178 -9.79 18.23 13.89
N ASP A 179 -10.59 17.71 14.82
CA ASP A 179 -10.18 17.49 16.20
C ASP A 179 -9.33 16.23 16.37
N ALA A 180 -9.61 15.19 15.58
CA ALA A 180 -8.89 13.91 15.66
C ALA A 180 -8.87 13.18 14.31
N VAL A 181 -7.79 12.44 14.09
CA VAL A 181 -7.63 11.51 12.97
C VAL A 181 -7.36 10.11 13.52
N PHE A 182 -8.20 9.16 13.16
CA PHE A 182 -8.05 7.76 13.57
C PHE A 182 -7.45 6.96 12.42
N CYS A 183 -6.24 6.42 12.65
CA CYS A 183 -5.56 5.55 11.71
C CYS A 183 -5.42 4.15 12.28
N ALA A 184 -5.73 3.13 11.47
CA ALA A 184 -5.47 1.74 11.85
C ALA A 184 -3.96 1.49 11.92
N ILE A 185 -3.47 0.95 13.03
CA ILE A 185 -2.05 0.65 13.25
C ILE A 185 -1.81 -0.85 13.10
N GLY A 186 -0.96 -1.20 12.11
CA GLY A 186 -0.32 -2.50 12.00
C GLY A 186 1.19 -2.31 12.13
N GLY A 187 1.92 -2.30 11.01
CA GLY A 187 3.36 -2.01 10.99
C GLY A 187 3.75 -0.52 11.07
N GLY A 188 2.80 0.40 11.20
CA GLY A 188 3.04 1.83 11.39
C GLY A 188 3.46 2.61 10.14
N GLY A 189 3.11 2.13 8.95
CA GLY A 189 3.47 2.79 7.68
C GLY A 189 2.37 3.66 7.05
N LEU A 190 1.26 3.87 7.76
CA LEU A 190 0.18 4.79 7.40
C LEU A 190 0.32 6.06 8.23
#